data_9511ab85562e8dc8add567527718d3fb
#
_entry.id   9511ab85562e8dc8add567527718d3fb
#
_cell.length_a   1.000
_cell.length_b   1.000
_cell.length_c   1.000
_cell.angle_alpha   90.00
_cell.angle_beta   90.00
_cell.angle_gamma   90.00
#
_symmetry.space_group_name_H-M   'P 1'
#
loop_
_entity.id
_entity.type
_entity.pdbx_description
1 polymer ?
#
loop_
_entity_poly.entity_id
_entity_poly.type
_entity_poly.pdbx_seq_one_letter_code
_entity_poly.pdbx_strand_id
1 'polypeptide(L)'
;MKNYKFHYFLFLSILHCITGCREDELVVPTEYDIIADVPAADTHIRRFYLVNEGNMGSIKCTIDYMDYFTGLYSRNIYAERNPNVIKELGDVGNDIGIYGSKLYVVVNCSHKVEVMDAHTGIRIGQVDIPNCRYVRFYRGSAYVSSYVGPVRIDPDAPKGAVYRVDTLSLAVTGKVSVGYQPEEMEIIDDYMYVANSGGYRAPNYDNTVSVIQMVDFKQVRQIPVGINLHRLKKDKYGKLWVTSRGNYENIPSRLYVMEKKRGYNQMTVTDTIPVACSNMAFYGDSLYYYATEWNNYTSSNTITYGIIDVTTKEVVSQNFITDGTEKDITIPYGIAIHPETGDIFVTDAKNYVSSGTLYCFDKSGKKKWSVRTGDIPAHIVFLPIRN
;
A
#
# COMPACT_ATOMS: atom_id res chain seq x y z
N MET A 1 65.60 24.62 21.39
CA MET A 1 64.84 23.38 21.63
C MET A 1 63.54 23.72 22.29
N LYS A 2 62.58 24.26 21.55
CA LYS A 2 61.19 24.48 21.98
C LYS A 2 60.34 24.43 20.68
N ASN A 3 59.55 23.45 20.48
CA ASN A 3 58.37 23.45 19.63
C ASN A 3 57.95 22.06 19.10
N TYR A 4 58.59 20.95 19.48
CA TYR A 4 58.18 19.62 18.99
C TYR A 4 57.15 18.92 19.87
N LYS A 5 56.91 19.34 21.12
CA LYS A 5 55.93 18.72 22.02
C LYS A 5 54.48 19.13 21.72
N PHE A 6 54.25 20.28 21.08
CA PHE A 6 52.90 20.76 20.78
C PHE A 6 52.28 20.07 19.55
N HIS A 7 53.11 19.66 18.60
CA HIS A 7 52.66 18.98 17.41
C HIS A 7 52.26 17.53 17.64
N TYR A 8 52.90 16.84 18.58
CA TYR A 8 52.54 15.48 18.96
C TYR A 8 51.17 15.41 19.68
N PHE A 9 50.84 16.42 20.47
CA PHE A 9 49.57 16.47 21.19
C PHE A 9 48.40 16.75 20.23
N LEU A 10 48.63 17.56 19.22
CA LEU A 10 47.58 17.85 18.19
C LEU A 10 47.37 16.65 17.28
N PHE A 11 48.40 15.89 16.96
CA PHE A 11 48.28 14.68 16.13
C PHE A 11 47.63 13.53 16.88
N LEU A 12 47.80 13.41 18.18
CA LEU A 12 47.13 12.40 19.00
C LEU A 12 45.65 12.71 19.21
N SER A 13 45.25 13.99 19.29
CA SER A 13 43.86 14.38 19.41
C SER A 13 43.06 14.22 18.08
N ILE A 14 43.72 14.36 16.93
CA ILE A 14 43.11 14.12 15.62
C ILE A 14 42.91 12.61 15.38
N LEU A 15 43.79 11.76 15.89
CA LEU A 15 43.68 10.30 15.76
C LEU A 15 42.51 9.72 16.58
N HIS A 16 42.09 10.39 17.67
CA HIS A 16 40.92 9.98 18.47
C HIS A 16 39.57 10.39 17.87
N CYS A 17 39.53 11.30 16.89
CA CYS A 17 38.32 11.70 16.22
C CYS A 17 37.95 10.79 15.05
N ILE A 18 38.77 9.81 14.67
CA ILE A 18 38.52 8.92 13.52
C ILE A 18 37.96 7.56 13.95
N THR A 19 37.93 7.25 15.26
CA THR A 19 37.25 6.06 15.78
C THR A 19 35.86 6.39 16.32
N GLY A 20 35.09 7.16 15.58
CA GLY A 20 33.65 7.16 15.71
C GLY A 20 33.16 5.83 15.17
N CYS A 21 33.28 4.77 15.94
CA CYS A 21 32.45 3.59 15.73
C CYS A 21 31.01 4.08 15.76
N ARG A 22 30.36 4.04 14.61
CA ARG A 22 28.91 4.03 14.55
C ARG A 22 28.49 2.89 15.47
N GLU A 23 27.95 3.19 16.64
CA GLU A 23 27.35 2.17 17.49
C GLU A 23 26.41 1.39 16.61
N ASP A 24 26.54 0.07 16.59
CA ASP A 24 25.59 -0.80 15.89
C ASP A 24 24.19 -0.40 16.35
N GLU A 25 23.37 0.12 15.42
CA GLU A 25 22.00 0.50 15.73
C GLU A 25 21.32 -0.71 16.35
N LEU A 26 20.78 -0.53 17.55
CA LEU A 26 20.06 -1.57 18.26
C LEU A 26 18.96 -2.09 17.35
N VAL A 27 19.02 -3.38 17.00
CA VAL A 27 17.93 -4.05 16.28
C VAL A 27 16.70 -3.94 17.15
N VAL A 28 15.66 -3.27 16.66
CA VAL A 28 14.37 -3.27 17.35
C VAL A 28 13.84 -4.71 17.26
N PRO A 29 13.71 -5.40 18.41
CA PRO A 29 13.29 -6.80 18.39
C PRO A 29 11.85 -6.93 17.89
N THR A 30 11.53 -8.09 17.32
CA THR A 30 10.15 -8.47 17.00
C THR A 30 9.34 -8.55 18.31
N GLU A 31 8.21 -7.87 18.36
CA GLU A 31 7.28 -7.95 19.47
C GLU A 31 6.10 -8.86 19.11
N TYR A 32 5.53 -9.53 20.11
CA TYR A 32 4.52 -10.57 19.88
C TYR A 32 3.26 -10.29 20.69
N ASP A 33 2.09 -10.49 20.03
CA ASP A 33 0.78 -10.53 20.67
C ASP A 33 0.10 -11.88 20.36
N ILE A 34 -0.71 -12.38 21.28
CA ILE A 34 -1.47 -13.62 21.10
C ILE A 34 -2.92 -13.27 20.77
N ILE A 35 -3.41 -13.78 19.64
CA ILE A 35 -4.78 -13.65 19.18
C ILE A 35 -5.55 -14.92 19.56
N ALA A 36 -6.60 -14.78 20.35
CA ALA A 36 -7.40 -15.92 20.82
C ALA A 36 -8.40 -16.44 19.77
N ASP A 37 -8.95 -15.52 18.94
CA ASP A 37 -9.99 -15.87 17.95
C ASP A 37 -9.37 -16.03 16.55
N VAL A 38 -8.96 -17.26 16.27
CA VAL A 38 -8.36 -17.64 14.98
C VAL A 38 -9.42 -18.25 14.04
N PRO A 39 -9.22 -18.18 12.70
CA PRO A 39 -10.10 -18.84 11.74
C PRO A 39 -10.24 -20.35 11.97
N ALA A 40 -11.34 -20.90 11.47
CA ALA A 40 -11.60 -22.33 11.54
C ALA A 40 -10.49 -23.17 10.89
N ALA A 41 -10.35 -24.41 11.35
CA ALA A 41 -9.25 -25.28 10.94
C ALA A 41 -9.25 -25.66 9.45
N ASP A 42 -10.40 -25.57 8.78
CA ASP A 42 -10.60 -25.86 7.36
C ASP A 42 -10.26 -24.72 6.41
N THR A 43 -9.94 -23.50 6.92
CA THR A 43 -9.48 -22.42 6.06
C THR A 43 -8.09 -22.70 5.48
N HIS A 44 -7.91 -22.37 4.18
CA HIS A 44 -6.64 -22.55 3.47
C HIS A 44 -5.72 -21.33 3.60
N ILE A 45 -6.30 -20.16 3.94
CA ILE A 45 -5.56 -18.92 4.15
C ILE A 45 -5.49 -18.66 5.65
N ARG A 46 -4.33 -18.89 6.24
CA ARG A 46 -4.10 -18.78 7.68
C ARG A 46 -2.96 -17.85 8.07
N ARG A 47 -2.51 -17.04 7.13
CA ARG A 47 -1.39 -16.13 7.35
C ARG A 47 -1.62 -14.87 6.56
N PHE A 48 -1.10 -13.77 7.09
CA PHE A 48 -1.01 -12.53 6.31
C PHE A 48 0.21 -11.72 6.74
N TYR A 49 0.63 -10.83 5.83
CA TYR A 49 1.54 -9.75 6.12
C TYR A 49 0.80 -8.42 6.10
N LEU A 50 1.19 -7.53 7.00
CA LEU A 50 0.76 -6.15 7.03
C LEU A 50 1.99 -5.25 6.84
N VAL A 51 1.97 -4.38 5.83
CA VAL A 51 2.99 -3.33 5.70
C VAL A 51 2.55 -2.10 6.47
N ASN A 52 3.46 -1.60 7.31
CA ASN A 52 3.34 -0.32 7.98
C ASN A 52 4.18 0.69 7.20
N GLU A 53 3.54 1.75 6.69
CA GLU A 53 4.22 2.72 5.82
C GLU A 53 5.38 3.41 6.53
N GLY A 54 5.18 3.78 7.79
CA GLY A 54 6.06 4.70 8.48
C GLY A 54 5.91 6.14 7.99
N ASN A 55 6.36 7.09 8.76
CA ASN A 55 6.28 8.50 8.38
C ASN A 55 7.44 8.85 7.45
N MET A 56 7.18 9.61 6.39
CA MET A 56 8.20 10.02 5.42
C MET A 56 9.37 10.74 6.09
N GLY A 57 10.60 10.26 5.81
CA GLY A 57 11.84 10.75 6.43
C GLY A 57 12.18 10.09 7.76
N SER A 58 11.33 9.18 8.28
CA SER A 58 11.59 8.50 9.56
C SER A 58 12.32 7.17 9.44
N ILE A 59 12.38 6.59 8.23
CA ILE A 59 12.95 5.26 7.96
C ILE A 59 12.29 4.17 8.83
N LYS A 60 10.97 4.26 9.03
CA LYS A 60 10.20 3.37 9.90
C LYS A 60 9.22 2.46 9.17
N CYS A 61 9.44 2.21 7.88
CA CYS A 61 8.69 1.17 7.20
C CYS A 61 8.98 -0.19 7.85
N THR A 62 7.94 -0.91 8.23
CA THR A 62 8.04 -2.24 8.81
C THR A 62 7.03 -3.19 8.19
N ILE A 63 7.22 -4.49 8.40
CA ILE A 63 6.22 -5.50 8.10
C ILE A 63 5.90 -6.30 9.35
N ASP A 64 4.59 -6.51 9.58
CA ASP A 64 4.07 -7.36 10.61
C ASP A 64 3.57 -8.67 9.98
N TYR A 65 3.46 -9.72 10.78
CA TYR A 65 3.06 -11.05 10.32
C TYR A 65 2.09 -11.70 11.30
N MET A 66 1.01 -12.23 10.77
CA MET A 66 0.03 -13.02 11.52
C MET A 66 0.09 -14.47 11.09
N ASP A 67 0.20 -15.37 12.06
CA ASP A 67 0.04 -16.80 11.87
C ASP A 67 -1.12 -17.33 12.70
N TYR A 68 -2.24 -17.63 12.06
CA TYR A 68 -3.42 -18.18 12.72
C TYR A 68 -3.25 -19.62 13.21
N PHE A 69 -2.23 -20.37 12.77
CA PHE A 69 -1.94 -21.68 13.34
C PHE A 69 -1.50 -21.60 14.80
N THR A 70 -0.76 -20.57 15.13
CA THR A 70 -0.25 -20.31 16.48
C THR A 70 -1.05 -19.26 17.23
N GLY A 71 -1.89 -18.48 16.53
CA GLY A 71 -2.52 -17.27 17.06
C GLY A 71 -1.54 -16.14 17.33
N LEU A 72 -0.35 -16.19 16.73
CA LEU A 72 0.72 -15.24 17.01
C LEU A 72 0.74 -14.11 15.98
N TYR A 73 0.62 -12.88 16.47
CA TYR A 73 0.89 -11.67 15.71
C TYR A 73 2.27 -11.13 16.05
N SER A 74 3.13 -11.01 15.04
CA SER A 74 4.53 -10.62 15.17
C SER A 74 4.76 -9.26 14.52
N ARG A 75 5.15 -8.25 15.29
CA ARG A 75 5.45 -6.89 14.79
C ARG A 75 6.90 -6.76 14.37
N ASN A 76 7.15 -6.05 13.26
CA ASN A 76 8.49 -5.70 12.77
C ASN A 76 9.42 -6.91 12.63
N ILE A 77 9.01 -7.85 11.78
CA ILE A 77 9.74 -9.11 11.61
C ILE A 77 10.99 -9.02 10.73
N TYR A 78 11.16 -7.91 9.98
CA TYR A 78 12.18 -7.85 8.92
C TYR A 78 13.61 -7.96 9.47
N ALA A 79 13.96 -7.17 10.47
CA ALA A 79 15.32 -7.12 11.01
C ALA A 79 15.73 -8.45 11.67
N GLU A 80 14.82 -9.08 12.43
CA GLU A 80 15.09 -10.34 13.11
C GLU A 80 15.27 -11.50 12.10
N ARG A 81 14.46 -11.53 11.04
CA ARG A 81 14.55 -12.57 10.00
C ARG A 81 15.72 -12.36 9.04
N ASN A 82 16.31 -11.15 9.03
CA ASN A 82 17.40 -10.76 8.13
C ASN A 82 18.58 -10.12 8.87
N PRO A 83 19.20 -10.80 9.83
CA PRO A 83 20.22 -10.20 10.70
C PRO A 83 21.52 -9.79 9.99
N ASN A 84 21.74 -10.29 8.76
CA ASN A 84 22.94 -10.04 7.98
C ASN A 84 22.77 -8.94 6.91
N VAL A 85 21.64 -8.21 6.92
CA VAL A 85 21.36 -7.09 6.00
C VAL A 85 21.13 -5.81 6.81
N ILE A 86 20.95 -4.69 6.10
CA ILE A 86 20.53 -3.43 6.73
C ILE A 86 19.21 -3.71 7.49
N LYS A 87 19.18 -3.32 8.75
CA LYS A 87 18.13 -3.68 9.71
C LYS A 87 16.79 -3.03 9.43
N GLU A 88 16.77 -1.90 8.72
CA GLU A 88 15.53 -1.22 8.33
C GLU A 88 15.05 -1.69 6.96
N LEU A 89 13.74 -1.90 6.86
CA LEU A 89 13.10 -2.17 5.57
C LEU A 89 13.18 -0.95 4.64
N GLY A 90 13.12 0.25 5.21
CA GLY A 90 13.30 1.54 4.51
C GLY A 90 12.31 2.61 4.92
N ASP A 91 12.09 3.57 4.03
CA ASP A 91 11.22 4.73 4.25
C ASP A 91 9.99 4.68 3.35
N VAL A 92 8.81 4.73 3.96
CA VAL A 92 7.47 4.66 3.35
C VAL A 92 7.17 3.37 2.57
N GLY A 93 6.63 2.36 3.26
CA GLY A 93 6.10 1.14 2.67
C GLY A 93 4.75 1.35 2.01
N ASN A 94 4.70 1.43 0.68
CA ASN A 94 3.51 1.87 -0.04
C ASN A 94 2.56 0.75 -0.46
N ASP A 95 3.07 -0.43 -0.77
CA ASP A 95 2.26 -1.58 -1.19
C ASP A 95 2.97 -2.89 -0.86
N ILE A 96 2.21 -3.97 -0.83
CA ILE A 96 2.71 -5.32 -0.55
C ILE A 96 1.95 -6.34 -1.40
N GLY A 97 2.65 -7.32 -1.97
CA GLY A 97 2.03 -8.34 -2.79
C GLY A 97 2.79 -9.66 -2.76
N ILE A 98 2.09 -10.76 -3.06
CA ILE A 98 2.68 -12.10 -3.15
C ILE A 98 2.51 -12.63 -4.57
N TYR A 99 3.59 -13.19 -5.11
CA TYR A 99 3.55 -13.92 -6.37
C TYR A 99 4.41 -15.18 -6.30
N GLY A 100 3.79 -16.32 -6.48
CA GLY A 100 4.43 -17.62 -6.22
C GLY A 100 4.88 -17.73 -4.77
N SER A 101 6.15 -18.03 -4.55
CA SER A 101 6.76 -18.10 -3.22
C SER A 101 7.39 -16.79 -2.74
N LYS A 102 7.19 -15.70 -3.45
CA LYS A 102 7.86 -14.42 -3.14
C LYS A 102 6.88 -13.37 -2.64
N LEU A 103 7.31 -12.65 -1.61
CA LEU A 103 6.69 -11.47 -1.06
C LEU A 103 7.44 -10.23 -1.58
N TYR A 104 6.71 -9.27 -2.14
CA TYR A 104 7.22 -8.01 -2.66
C TYR A 104 6.71 -6.87 -1.80
N VAL A 105 7.62 -6.07 -1.24
CA VAL A 105 7.27 -4.86 -0.48
C VAL A 105 7.79 -3.64 -1.23
N VAL A 106 6.88 -2.76 -1.62
CA VAL A 106 7.19 -1.53 -2.33
C VAL A 106 7.54 -0.45 -1.33
N VAL A 107 8.81 -0.01 -1.32
CA VAL A 107 9.32 1.00 -0.38
C VAL A 107 9.60 2.29 -1.13
N ASN A 108 8.64 3.20 -1.08
CA ASN A 108 8.55 4.38 -1.96
C ASN A 108 9.75 5.32 -1.84
N CYS A 109 9.98 5.90 -0.66
CA CYS A 109 11.02 6.89 -0.45
C CYS A 109 12.43 6.28 -0.37
N SER A 110 12.55 4.96 -0.25
CA SER A 110 13.80 4.22 -0.42
C SER A 110 14.04 3.77 -1.85
N HIS A 111 13.13 4.09 -2.78
CA HIS A 111 13.27 3.85 -4.22
C HIS A 111 13.51 2.38 -4.59
N LYS A 112 12.92 1.44 -3.85
CA LYS A 112 13.13 0.00 -4.04
C LYS A 112 11.87 -0.83 -3.86
N VAL A 113 11.87 -2.00 -4.45
CA VAL A 113 10.97 -3.10 -4.12
C VAL A 113 11.81 -4.17 -3.45
N GLU A 114 11.57 -4.41 -2.17
CA GLU A 114 12.22 -5.47 -1.40
C GLU A 114 11.54 -6.80 -1.68
N VAL A 115 12.32 -7.86 -1.93
CA VAL A 115 11.79 -9.18 -2.28
C VAL A 115 12.27 -10.20 -1.27
N MET A 116 11.32 -10.94 -0.70
CA MET A 116 11.56 -11.95 0.34
C MET A 116 10.87 -13.26 -0.04
N ASP A 117 11.27 -14.35 0.57
CA ASP A 117 10.49 -15.59 0.57
C ASP A 117 9.21 -15.37 1.39
N ALA A 118 8.05 -15.68 0.80
CA ALA A 118 6.76 -15.38 1.41
C ALA A 118 6.43 -16.25 2.64
N HIS A 119 7.09 -17.39 2.84
CA HIS A 119 6.84 -18.26 3.98
C HIS A 119 7.78 -18.00 5.15
N THR A 120 9.01 -17.57 4.87
CA THR A 120 10.04 -17.34 5.89
C THR A 120 10.27 -15.87 6.20
N GLY A 121 9.95 -14.95 5.27
CA GLY A 121 10.30 -13.54 5.36
C GLY A 121 11.81 -13.26 5.16
N ILE A 122 12.56 -14.27 4.70
CA ILE A 122 13.99 -14.12 4.42
C ILE A 122 14.17 -13.40 3.09
N ARG A 123 15.03 -12.40 3.09
CA ARG A 123 15.36 -11.59 1.93
C ARG A 123 15.96 -12.42 0.81
N ILE A 124 15.44 -12.22 -0.40
CA ILE A 124 15.97 -12.77 -1.65
C ILE A 124 16.79 -11.70 -2.38
N GLY A 125 16.29 -10.47 -2.44
CA GLY A 125 16.93 -9.38 -3.15
C GLY A 125 16.09 -8.12 -3.14
N GLN A 126 16.46 -7.15 -3.97
CA GLN A 126 15.69 -5.93 -4.20
C GLN A 126 15.75 -5.52 -5.67
N VAL A 127 14.81 -4.68 -6.07
CA VAL A 127 14.77 -4.03 -7.39
C VAL A 127 14.69 -2.53 -7.16
N ASP A 128 15.67 -1.79 -7.69
CA ASP A 128 15.69 -0.32 -7.55
C ASP A 128 14.77 0.31 -8.59
N ILE A 129 13.74 1.01 -8.12
CA ILE A 129 12.75 1.72 -8.94
C ILE A 129 12.46 3.06 -8.27
N PRO A 130 12.72 4.20 -8.94
CA PRO A 130 12.56 5.51 -8.35
C PRO A 130 11.10 5.77 -7.98
N ASN A 131 10.86 6.21 -6.74
CA ASN A 131 9.53 6.56 -6.21
C ASN A 131 8.42 5.56 -6.62
N CYS A 132 8.69 4.26 -6.38
CA CYS A 132 7.76 3.16 -6.66
C CYS A 132 6.52 3.25 -5.77
N ARG A 133 5.35 2.87 -6.32
CA ARG A 133 4.07 3.03 -5.63
C ARG A 133 3.32 1.73 -5.39
N TYR A 134 2.88 1.04 -6.44
CA TYR A 134 2.05 -0.16 -6.36
C TYR A 134 2.63 -1.28 -7.19
N VAL A 135 2.41 -2.53 -6.79
CA VAL A 135 2.86 -3.73 -7.52
C VAL A 135 1.68 -4.60 -7.91
N ARG A 136 1.68 -5.09 -9.16
CA ARG A 136 0.75 -6.12 -9.66
C ARG A 136 1.53 -7.16 -10.45
N PHE A 137 0.95 -8.36 -10.59
CA PHE A 137 1.65 -9.49 -11.19
C PHE A 137 0.88 -10.04 -12.37
N TYR A 138 1.62 -10.42 -13.41
CA TYR A 138 1.06 -11.03 -14.61
C TYR A 138 2.11 -11.87 -15.34
N ARG A 139 1.81 -13.15 -15.60
CA ARG A 139 2.60 -14.07 -16.41
C ARG A 139 4.11 -14.02 -16.13
N GLY A 140 4.51 -14.24 -14.89
CA GLY A 140 5.92 -14.30 -14.48
C GLY A 140 6.62 -12.95 -14.34
N SER A 141 5.88 -11.84 -14.42
CA SER A 141 6.42 -10.50 -14.24
C SER A 141 5.69 -9.74 -13.13
N ALA A 142 6.44 -8.95 -12.39
CA ALA A 142 5.91 -7.92 -11.50
C ALA A 142 5.89 -6.57 -12.25
N TYR A 143 4.84 -5.82 -12.08
CA TYR A 143 4.64 -4.49 -12.67
C TYR A 143 4.53 -3.49 -11.55
N VAL A 144 5.36 -2.45 -11.59
CA VAL A 144 5.48 -1.48 -10.51
C VAL A 144 5.22 -0.08 -11.06
N SER A 145 4.20 0.61 -10.51
CA SER A 145 3.97 2.02 -10.83
C SER A 145 5.00 2.90 -10.11
N SER A 146 5.38 4.01 -10.73
CA SER A 146 6.41 4.90 -10.25
C SER A 146 6.12 6.33 -10.67
N TYR A 147 6.31 7.28 -9.75
CA TYR A 147 6.25 8.70 -10.06
C TYR A 147 7.42 9.16 -10.94
N VAL A 148 8.52 8.41 -10.96
CA VAL A 148 9.80 8.76 -11.61
C VAL A 148 10.45 9.98 -10.96
N GLY A 149 9.71 11.09 -10.81
CA GLY A 149 10.14 12.30 -10.14
C GLY A 149 10.01 12.25 -8.60
N PRO A 150 10.50 13.26 -7.89
CA PRO A 150 10.46 13.32 -6.44
C PRO A 150 9.03 13.47 -5.89
N VAL A 151 8.82 13.02 -4.64
CA VAL A 151 7.58 13.21 -3.88
C VAL A 151 7.60 14.62 -3.28
N ARG A 152 7.19 15.60 -4.04
CA ARG A 152 7.05 17.00 -3.63
C ARG A 152 6.04 17.72 -4.54
N ILE A 153 5.46 18.82 -4.05
CA ILE A 153 4.60 19.66 -4.87
C ILE A 153 5.45 20.27 -5.99
N ASP A 154 5.11 19.93 -7.23
CA ASP A 154 5.82 20.37 -8.43
C ASP A 154 4.85 20.34 -9.62
N PRO A 155 4.30 21.49 -10.07
CA PRO A 155 3.41 21.56 -11.22
C PRO A 155 4.03 21.05 -12.53
N ASP A 156 5.37 21.06 -12.62
CA ASP A 156 6.13 20.62 -13.78
C ASP A 156 6.71 19.20 -13.63
N ALA A 157 6.29 18.46 -12.61
CA ALA A 157 6.73 17.09 -12.38
C ALA A 157 6.61 16.24 -13.66
N PRO A 158 7.57 15.34 -13.95
CA PRO A 158 7.55 14.52 -15.14
C PRO A 158 6.39 13.51 -15.11
N LYS A 159 6.05 12.95 -16.28
CA LYS A 159 5.18 11.80 -16.37
C LYS A 159 5.77 10.62 -15.63
N GLY A 160 4.89 9.85 -14.99
CA GLY A 160 5.26 8.60 -14.35
C GLY A 160 5.42 7.44 -15.32
N ALA A 161 5.71 6.29 -14.77
CA ALA A 161 5.92 5.08 -15.56
C ALA A 161 5.42 3.83 -14.82
N VAL A 162 5.27 2.74 -15.57
CA VAL A 162 5.17 1.38 -15.05
C VAL A 162 6.44 0.64 -15.46
N TYR A 163 7.10 0.01 -14.49
CA TYR A 163 8.27 -0.83 -14.70
C TYR A 163 7.84 -2.30 -14.73
N ARG A 164 8.38 -3.08 -15.68
CA ARG A 164 8.23 -4.53 -15.71
C ARG A 164 9.49 -5.18 -15.17
N VAL A 165 9.32 -6.07 -14.21
CA VAL A 165 10.38 -6.81 -13.52
C VAL A 165 10.15 -8.30 -13.71
N ASP A 166 11.16 -9.00 -14.15
CA ASP A 166 11.13 -10.48 -14.23
C ASP A 166 11.18 -11.06 -12.80
N THR A 167 10.23 -11.93 -12.46
CA THR A 167 10.11 -12.44 -11.08
C THR A 167 11.15 -13.49 -10.70
N LEU A 168 11.88 -14.05 -11.65
CA LEU A 168 12.95 -15.02 -11.40
C LEU A 168 14.28 -14.32 -11.16
N SER A 169 14.69 -13.47 -12.10
CA SER A 169 15.98 -12.78 -12.08
C SER A 169 15.97 -11.47 -11.29
N LEU A 170 14.79 -10.92 -10.98
CA LEU A 170 14.56 -9.60 -10.39
C LEU A 170 15.12 -8.44 -11.25
N ALA A 171 15.35 -8.68 -12.54
CA ALA A 171 15.81 -7.66 -13.46
C ALA A 171 14.66 -6.82 -14.00
N VAL A 172 14.87 -5.52 -14.15
CA VAL A 172 13.96 -4.64 -14.88
C VAL A 172 14.06 -4.96 -16.36
N THR A 173 12.96 -5.45 -16.97
CA THR A 173 12.89 -5.89 -18.38
C THR A 173 12.12 -4.93 -19.27
N GLY A 174 11.54 -3.87 -18.73
CA GLY A 174 10.81 -2.88 -19.51
C GLY A 174 10.31 -1.70 -18.67
N LYS A 175 10.01 -0.61 -19.36
CA LYS A 175 9.43 0.61 -18.79
C LYS A 175 8.48 1.24 -19.79
N VAL A 176 7.29 1.62 -19.33
CA VAL A 176 6.28 2.33 -20.14
C VAL A 176 5.89 3.63 -19.43
N SER A 177 5.99 4.75 -20.15
CA SER A 177 5.48 6.03 -19.64
C SER A 177 3.96 6.03 -19.63
N VAL A 178 3.37 6.58 -18.57
CA VAL A 178 1.91 6.70 -18.36
C VAL A 178 1.53 8.16 -18.07
N GLY A 179 0.46 8.41 -17.36
CA GLY A 179 0.11 9.76 -16.89
C GLY A 179 0.99 10.26 -15.75
N TYR A 180 0.58 11.34 -15.13
CA TYR A 180 1.32 11.96 -14.04
C TYR A 180 1.03 11.26 -12.71
N GLN A 181 2.09 10.93 -11.97
CA GLN A 181 2.03 10.34 -10.63
C GLN A 181 1.04 9.16 -10.57
N PRO A 182 1.38 8.04 -11.28
CA PRO A 182 0.54 6.85 -11.32
C PRO A 182 0.47 6.18 -9.95
N GLU A 183 -0.73 5.82 -9.58
CA GLU A 183 -1.09 5.18 -8.32
C GLU A 183 -1.45 3.70 -8.54
N GLU A 184 -2.57 3.25 -8.00
CA GLU A 184 -2.98 1.85 -8.04
C GLU A 184 -3.32 1.37 -9.46
N MET A 185 -3.07 0.08 -9.71
CA MET A 185 -3.22 -0.54 -11.01
C MET A 185 -4.02 -1.83 -10.90
N GLU A 186 -4.73 -2.18 -11.97
CA GLU A 186 -5.40 -3.48 -12.11
C GLU A 186 -5.20 -4.07 -13.49
N ILE A 187 -5.24 -5.41 -13.55
CA ILE A 187 -5.12 -6.14 -14.82
C ILE A 187 -6.41 -6.88 -15.09
N ILE A 188 -6.98 -6.62 -16.27
CA ILE A 188 -8.15 -7.33 -16.81
C ILE A 188 -7.80 -7.85 -18.18
N ASP A 189 -7.91 -9.16 -18.36
CA ASP A 189 -7.44 -9.85 -19.57
C ASP A 189 -5.96 -9.52 -19.85
N ASP A 190 -5.66 -9.03 -21.04
CA ASP A 190 -4.31 -8.63 -21.47
C ASP A 190 -4.08 -7.11 -21.42
N TYR A 191 -4.82 -6.40 -20.56
CA TYR A 191 -4.70 -4.95 -20.38
C TYR A 191 -4.51 -4.57 -18.92
N MET A 192 -3.53 -3.69 -18.67
CA MET A 192 -3.35 -3.06 -17.38
C MET A 192 -3.94 -1.65 -17.41
N TYR A 193 -4.67 -1.32 -16.36
CA TYR A 193 -5.27 -0.01 -16.13
C TYR A 193 -4.55 0.66 -14.97
N VAL A 194 -4.10 1.90 -15.15
CA VAL A 194 -3.27 2.64 -14.20
C VAL A 194 -3.95 3.95 -13.86
N ALA A 195 -4.31 4.16 -12.61
CA ALA A 195 -4.86 5.43 -12.13
C ALA A 195 -3.75 6.50 -12.09
N ASN A 196 -3.95 7.64 -12.73
CA ASN A 196 -3.02 8.76 -12.69
C ASN A 196 -3.59 9.86 -11.81
N SER A 197 -2.86 10.25 -10.76
CA SER A 197 -3.35 11.25 -9.82
C SER A 197 -2.91 12.66 -10.20
N GLY A 198 -1.66 12.83 -10.60
CA GLY A 198 -1.05 14.15 -10.63
C GLY A 198 -1.14 14.86 -9.27
N GLY A 199 -1.24 14.10 -8.16
CA GLY A 199 -1.59 14.62 -6.84
C GLY A 199 -0.62 15.67 -6.30
N TYR A 200 0.66 15.57 -6.65
CA TYR A 200 1.67 16.58 -6.30
C TYR A 200 1.87 17.66 -7.39
N ARG A 201 1.05 17.67 -8.43
CA ARG A 201 1.05 18.71 -9.48
C ARG A 201 -0.01 19.78 -9.28
N ALA A 202 -0.56 19.92 -8.05
CA ALA A 202 -1.57 20.93 -7.76
C ALA A 202 -1.19 22.33 -8.34
N PRO A 203 -2.13 23.02 -9.00
CA PRO A 203 -3.52 22.64 -9.25
C PRO A 203 -3.73 21.77 -10.51
N ASN A 204 -2.65 21.36 -11.21
CA ASN A 204 -2.66 20.66 -12.50
C ASN A 204 -2.76 19.14 -12.33
N TYR A 205 -3.77 18.66 -11.62
CA TYR A 205 -4.01 17.23 -11.42
C TYR A 205 -4.17 16.48 -12.74
N ASP A 206 -3.74 15.18 -12.76
CA ASP A 206 -4.11 14.29 -13.86
C ASP A 206 -5.57 13.81 -13.67
N ASN A 207 -6.23 13.44 -14.76
CA ASN A 207 -7.62 13.01 -14.76
C ASN A 207 -7.85 11.72 -15.54
N THR A 208 -6.80 10.93 -15.76
CA THR A 208 -6.86 9.80 -16.68
C THR A 208 -6.54 8.46 -16.01
N VAL A 209 -7.10 7.40 -16.61
CA VAL A 209 -6.62 6.03 -16.44
C VAL A 209 -5.83 5.66 -17.71
N SER A 210 -4.53 5.35 -17.55
CA SER A 210 -3.70 4.84 -18.64
C SER A 210 -4.00 3.37 -18.89
N VAL A 211 -4.06 2.96 -20.17
CA VAL A 211 -4.27 1.58 -20.60
C VAL A 211 -3.01 1.08 -21.27
N ILE A 212 -2.42 0.02 -20.72
CA ILE A 212 -1.22 -0.65 -21.24
C ILE A 212 -1.63 -2.01 -21.78
N GLN A 213 -1.34 -2.27 -23.04
CA GLN A 213 -1.44 -3.62 -23.62
C GLN A 213 -0.28 -4.47 -23.14
N MET A 214 -0.56 -5.58 -22.47
CA MET A 214 0.45 -6.38 -21.78
C MET A 214 1.35 -7.19 -22.70
N VAL A 215 0.86 -7.59 -23.87
CA VAL A 215 1.62 -8.39 -24.86
C VAL A 215 2.84 -7.60 -25.33
N ASP A 216 2.63 -6.37 -25.81
CA ASP A 216 3.70 -5.51 -26.32
C ASP A 216 4.29 -4.60 -25.23
N PHE A 217 3.68 -4.57 -24.07
CA PHE A 217 3.98 -3.68 -22.95
C PHE A 217 4.07 -2.22 -23.41
N LYS A 218 2.97 -1.72 -24.02
CA LYS A 218 2.87 -0.36 -24.55
C LYS A 218 1.58 0.31 -24.07
N GLN A 219 1.66 1.60 -23.74
CA GLN A 219 0.47 2.41 -23.52
C GLN A 219 -0.26 2.60 -24.85
N VAL A 220 -1.49 2.13 -24.91
CA VAL A 220 -2.33 2.20 -26.11
C VAL A 220 -3.40 3.28 -26.04
N ARG A 221 -3.74 3.72 -24.81
CA ARG A 221 -4.80 4.71 -24.60
C ARG A 221 -4.70 5.36 -23.22
N GLN A 222 -5.32 6.53 -23.08
CA GLN A 222 -5.72 7.15 -21.81
C GLN A 222 -7.23 7.39 -21.82
N ILE A 223 -7.90 7.10 -20.72
CA ILE A 223 -9.34 7.25 -20.55
C ILE A 223 -9.58 8.38 -19.55
N PRO A 224 -10.20 9.50 -19.92
CA PRO A 224 -10.64 10.51 -18.97
C PRO A 224 -11.66 9.91 -17.99
N VAL A 225 -11.44 10.14 -16.67
CA VAL A 225 -12.31 9.62 -15.60
C VAL A 225 -12.66 10.75 -14.65
N GLY A 226 -11.73 11.18 -13.83
CA GLY A 226 -11.88 12.24 -12.84
C GLY A 226 -10.51 12.67 -12.35
N ILE A 227 -10.40 13.84 -11.74
CA ILE A 227 -9.11 14.38 -11.30
C ILE A 227 -8.57 13.65 -10.08
N ASN A 228 -7.24 13.62 -9.94
CA ASN A 228 -6.56 13.14 -8.73
C ASN A 228 -6.99 11.71 -8.35
N LEU A 229 -6.92 10.79 -9.32
CA LEU A 229 -7.29 9.39 -9.14
C LEU A 229 -6.33 8.69 -8.18
N HIS A 230 -6.82 7.71 -7.40
CA HIS A 230 -5.98 7.04 -6.42
C HIS A 230 -6.15 5.51 -6.43
N ARG A 231 -7.19 5.00 -5.79
CA ARG A 231 -7.45 3.56 -5.76
C ARG A 231 -8.11 3.11 -7.06
N LEU A 232 -7.66 1.98 -7.57
CA LEU A 232 -8.21 1.35 -8.74
C LEU A 232 -8.25 -0.15 -8.51
N LYS A 233 -9.44 -0.70 -8.32
CA LYS A 233 -9.65 -2.11 -8.01
C LYS A 233 -10.73 -2.71 -8.90
N LYS A 234 -10.64 -4.02 -9.17
CA LYS A 234 -11.66 -4.75 -9.93
C LYS A 234 -12.58 -5.55 -9.02
N ASP A 235 -13.84 -5.60 -9.35
CA ASP A 235 -14.80 -6.52 -8.76
C ASP A 235 -14.78 -7.91 -9.46
N LYS A 236 -15.55 -8.83 -8.93
CA LYS A 236 -15.65 -10.20 -9.49
C LYS A 236 -16.25 -10.27 -10.90
N TYR A 237 -16.90 -9.21 -11.36
CA TYR A 237 -17.49 -9.09 -12.69
C TYR A 237 -16.56 -8.44 -13.71
N GLY A 238 -15.36 -8.03 -13.28
CA GLY A 238 -14.38 -7.36 -14.12
C GLY A 238 -14.67 -5.88 -14.34
N LYS A 239 -15.53 -5.25 -13.54
CA LYS A 239 -15.67 -3.79 -13.52
C LYS A 239 -14.52 -3.19 -12.74
N LEU A 240 -14.08 -2.01 -13.13
CA LEU A 240 -13.10 -1.23 -12.40
C LEU A 240 -13.80 -0.15 -11.57
N TRP A 241 -13.40 -0.06 -10.33
CA TRP A 241 -13.83 0.95 -9.36
C TRP A 241 -12.65 1.88 -9.07
N VAL A 242 -12.84 3.18 -9.34
CA VAL A 242 -11.75 4.16 -9.32
C VAL A 242 -12.12 5.31 -8.40
N THR A 243 -11.28 5.57 -7.40
CA THR A 243 -11.48 6.71 -6.50
C THR A 243 -10.84 7.97 -7.04
N SER A 244 -11.50 9.10 -6.85
CA SER A 244 -10.96 10.44 -7.05
C SER A 244 -10.94 11.18 -5.72
N ARG A 245 -9.82 11.80 -5.39
CA ARG A 245 -9.68 12.65 -4.20
C ARG A 245 -10.26 14.06 -4.39
N GLY A 246 -10.70 14.39 -5.62
CA GLY A 246 -11.05 15.76 -5.96
C GLY A 246 -9.84 16.70 -5.91
N ASN A 247 -10.08 17.99 -5.66
CA ASN A 247 -9.02 19.00 -5.58
C ASN A 247 -8.85 19.56 -4.16
N TYR A 248 -9.49 18.98 -3.16
CA TYR A 248 -9.53 19.41 -1.75
C TYR A 248 -10.14 20.80 -1.52
N GLU A 249 -10.81 21.37 -2.53
CA GLU A 249 -11.45 22.68 -2.48
C GLU A 249 -12.92 22.60 -2.91
N ASN A 250 -13.18 22.70 -4.19
CA ASN A 250 -14.53 22.79 -4.77
C ASN A 250 -14.92 21.60 -5.65
N ILE A 251 -14.00 20.71 -5.97
CA ILE A 251 -14.28 19.45 -6.67
C ILE A 251 -14.20 18.32 -5.63
N PRO A 252 -15.35 17.75 -5.24
CA PRO A 252 -15.39 16.73 -4.19
C PRO A 252 -14.81 15.40 -4.64
N SER A 253 -14.41 14.57 -3.66
CA SER A 253 -14.09 13.16 -3.87
C SER A 253 -15.28 12.42 -4.47
N ARG A 254 -15.00 11.42 -5.32
CA ARG A 254 -16.02 10.59 -5.99
C ARG A 254 -15.50 9.19 -6.24
N LEU A 255 -16.43 8.27 -6.44
CA LEU A 255 -16.14 6.91 -6.87
C LEU A 255 -16.71 6.72 -8.29
N TYR A 256 -15.84 6.28 -9.20
CA TYR A 256 -16.21 6.03 -10.60
C TYR A 256 -16.25 4.53 -10.86
N VAL A 257 -17.20 4.10 -11.71
CA VAL A 257 -17.27 2.72 -12.21
C VAL A 257 -16.96 2.71 -13.69
N MET A 258 -16.09 1.81 -14.10
CA MET A 258 -15.71 1.62 -15.50
C MET A 258 -16.04 0.18 -15.90
N GLU A 259 -16.72 0.04 -17.04
CA GLU A 259 -17.12 -1.27 -17.58
C GLU A 259 -16.78 -1.36 -19.07
N LYS A 260 -16.66 -2.60 -19.56
CA LYS A 260 -16.64 -2.86 -20.99
C LYS A 260 -18.03 -2.66 -21.57
N LYS A 261 -18.16 -1.75 -22.50
CA LYS A 261 -19.45 -1.56 -23.21
C LYS A 261 -19.74 -2.77 -24.08
N ARG A 262 -20.97 -3.27 -24.02
CA ARG A 262 -21.41 -4.43 -24.83
C ARG A 262 -21.12 -4.19 -26.32
N GLY A 263 -20.43 -5.13 -26.96
CA GLY A 263 -20.00 -5.01 -28.36
C GLY A 263 -18.68 -4.22 -28.58
N TYR A 264 -18.12 -3.63 -27.54
CA TYR A 264 -16.84 -2.93 -27.59
C TYR A 264 -15.90 -3.52 -26.54
N ASN A 265 -14.71 -3.93 -26.97
CA ASN A 265 -13.72 -4.47 -26.03
C ASN A 265 -12.93 -3.34 -25.30
N GLN A 266 -13.61 -2.26 -24.93
CA GLN A 266 -12.99 -1.09 -24.33
C GLN A 266 -13.71 -0.68 -23.05
N MET A 267 -12.92 -0.44 -21.99
CA MET A 267 -13.43 0.16 -20.76
C MET A 267 -13.83 1.62 -20.99
N THR A 268 -14.95 2.00 -20.41
CA THR A 268 -15.46 3.37 -20.35
C THR A 268 -16.06 3.64 -18.99
N VAL A 269 -16.08 4.89 -18.54
CA VAL A 269 -16.83 5.29 -17.34
C VAL A 269 -18.33 5.10 -17.63
N THR A 270 -19.01 4.33 -16.80
CA THR A 270 -20.45 4.07 -16.90
C THR A 270 -21.24 4.74 -15.79
N ASP A 271 -20.63 4.92 -14.62
CA ASP A 271 -21.29 5.48 -13.45
C ASP A 271 -20.33 6.36 -12.63
N THR A 272 -20.93 7.32 -11.93
CA THR A 272 -20.28 8.17 -10.94
C THR A 272 -21.13 8.15 -9.68
N ILE A 273 -20.55 7.61 -8.60
CA ILE A 273 -21.21 7.51 -7.31
C ILE A 273 -20.74 8.67 -6.45
N PRO A 274 -21.66 9.51 -5.93
CA PRO A 274 -21.30 10.73 -5.19
C PRO A 274 -20.94 10.41 -3.73
N VAL A 275 -19.99 9.49 -3.52
CA VAL A 275 -19.43 9.15 -2.22
C VAL A 275 -17.94 9.41 -2.20
N ALA A 276 -17.45 9.93 -1.11
CA ALA A 276 -16.02 9.94 -0.82
C ALA A 276 -15.57 8.51 -0.52
N CYS A 277 -14.42 8.10 -1.06
CA CYS A 277 -13.85 6.79 -0.84
C CYS A 277 -12.32 6.90 -0.81
N SER A 278 -11.74 6.77 0.38
CA SER A 278 -10.28 6.80 0.56
C SER A 278 -9.66 5.45 0.25
N ASN A 279 -10.32 4.36 0.62
CA ASN A 279 -9.92 2.99 0.29
C ASN A 279 -11.13 2.05 0.30
N MET A 280 -11.00 0.89 -0.35
CA MET A 280 -12.08 -0.08 -0.52
C MET A 280 -11.56 -1.51 -0.59
N ALA A 281 -12.43 -2.47 -0.25
CA ALA A 281 -12.18 -3.91 -0.41
C ALA A 281 -13.46 -4.61 -0.85
N PHE A 282 -13.34 -5.73 -1.58
CA PHE A 282 -14.47 -6.48 -2.08
C PHE A 282 -14.63 -7.82 -1.37
N TYR A 283 -15.89 -8.19 -1.13
CA TYR A 283 -16.27 -9.55 -0.75
C TYR A 283 -17.63 -9.91 -1.36
N GLY A 284 -17.66 -10.91 -2.24
CA GLY A 284 -18.87 -11.27 -2.99
C GLY A 284 -19.36 -10.12 -3.88
N ASP A 285 -20.60 -9.69 -3.64
CA ASP A 285 -21.23 -8.56 -4.33
C ASP A 285 -21.11 -7.24 -3.59
N SER A 286 -20.36 -7.23 -2.48
CA SER A 286 -20.23 -6.05 -1.63
C SER A 286 -18.86 -5.39 -1.80
N LEU A 287 -18.88 -4.08 -2.01
CA LEU A 287 -17.73 -3.20 -1.89
C LEU A 287 -17.81 -2.51 -0.53
N TYR A 288 -16.87 -2.80 0.34
CA TYR A 288 -16.70 -2.15 1.64
C TYR A 288 -15.75 -0.97 1.48
N TYR A 289 -16.11 0.20 1.98
CA TYR A 289 -15.26 1.39 1.87
C TYR A 289 -15.28 2.22 3.15
N TYR A 290 -14.26 3.02 3.29
CA TYR A 290 -14.24 4.14 4.21
C TYR A 290 -13.75 5.40 3.50
N ALA A 291 -14.10 6.56 4.03
CA ALA A 291 -13.53 7.84 3.66
C ALA A 291 -13.04 8.58 4.90
N THR A 292 -11.91 9.26 4.74
CA THR A 292 -11.38 10.22 5.71
C THR A 292 -11.21 11.54 4.98
N GLU A 293 -12.01 12.53 5.33
CA GLU A 293 -12.03 13.83 4.68
C GLU A 293 -11.75 14.93 5.72
N TRP A 294 -10.78 15.78 5.45
CA TRP A 294 -10.49 16.91 6.32
C TRP A 294 -11.59 17.96 6.23
N ASN A 295 -12.12 18.34 7.36
CA ASN A 295 -13.12 19.40 7.49
C ASN A 295 -12.47 20.66 8.05
N ASN A 296 -12.34 21.69 7.21
CA ASN A 296 -11.71 22.96 7.57
C ASN A 296 -12.49 23.74 8.65
N TYR A 297 -13.80 23.53 8.77
CA TYR A 297 -14.62 24.22 9.79
C TYR A 297 -14.43 23.65 11.18
N THR A 298 -14.29 22.34 11.29
CA THR A 298 -14.13 21.65 12.59
C THR A 298 -12.66 21.37 12.91
N SER A 299 -11.74 21.61 11.96
CA SER A 299 -10.31 21.26 12.05
C SER A 299 -10.12 19.80 12.48
N SER A 300 -10.94 18.91 11.92
CA SER A 300 -10.94 17.48 12.21
C SER A 300 -11.28 16.67 10.96
N ASN A 301 -11.00 15.37 11.00
CA ASN A 301 -11.43 14.44 9.95
C ASN A 301 -12.91 14.08 10.11
N THR A 302 -13.66 14.13 9.03
CA THR A 302 -14.96 13.44 8.91
C THR A 302 -14.68 12.04 8.39
N ILE A 303 -15.11 11.02 9.13
CA ILE A 303 -14.93 9.62 8.78
C ILE A 303 -16.29 9.04 8.42
N THR A 304 -16.34 8.38 7.29
CA THR A 304 -17.53 7.65 6.84
C THR A 304 -17.15 6.21 6.47
N TYR A 305 -18.05 5.29 6.72
CA TYR A 305 -17.95 3.90 6.31
C TYR A 305 -19.16 3.56 5.45
N GLY A 306 -19.06 2.55 4.59
CA GLY A 306 -20.22 2.11 3.85
C GLY A 306 -20.02 0.82 3.09
N ILE A 307 -21.14 0.28 2.62
CA ILE A 307 -21.19 -0.87 1.72
C ILE A 307 -21.97 -0.46 0.48
N ILE A 308 -21.40 -0.77 -0.69
CA ILE A 308 -22.05 -0.63 -1.99
C ILE A 308 -22.28 -2.04 -2.55
N ASP A 309 -23.49 -2.31 -3.03
CA ASP A 309 -23.76 -3.47 -3.89
C ASP A 309 -23.19 -3.21 -5.28
N VAL A 310 -22.24 -4.06 -5.73
CA VAL A 310 -21.54 -3.83 -7.01
C VAL A 310 -22.40 -4.14 -8.23
N THR A 311 -23.55 -4.81 -8.05
CA THR A 311 -24.49 -5.12 -9.13
C THR A 311 -25.43 -3.96 -9.40
N THR A 312 -26.00 -3.38 -8.35
CA THR A 312 -26.90 -2.21 -8.42
C THR A 312 -26.15 -0.88 -8.40
N LYS A 313 -24.92 -0.87 -7.86
CA LYS A 313 -24.08 0.33 -7.64
C LYS A 313 -24.70 1.30 -6.61
N GLU A 314 -25.54 0.80 -5.73
CA GLU A 314 -26.20 1.55 -4.68
C GLU A 314 -25.51 1.35 -3.33
N VAL A 315 -25.50 2.41 -2.52
CA VAL A 315 -25.08 2.32 -1.12
C VAL A 315 -26.15 1.59 -0.33
N VAL A 316 -25.83 0.36 0.13
CA VAL A 316 -26.76 -0.50 0.87
C VAL A 316 -26.59 -0.40 2.38
N SER A 317 -25.45 0.12 2.84
CA SER A 317 -25.22 0.43 4.24
C SER A 317 -24.28 1.65 4.38
N GLN A 318 -24.53 2.48 5.38
CA GLN A 318 -23.69 3.63 5.72
C GLN A 318 -22.68 3.32 6.85
N ASN A 319 -22.63 2.10 7.32
CA ASN A 319 -21.62 1.60 8.24
C ASN A 319 -21.58 0.08 8.17
N PHE A 320 -20.39 -0.50 8.15
CA PHE A 320 -20.21 -1.95 8.24
C PHE A 320 -19.67 -2.39 9.61
N ILE A 321 -19.32 -1.47 10.50
CA ILE A 321 -18.96 -1.75 11.88
C ILE A 321 -20.23 -1.59 12.73
N THR A 322 -20.67 -2.67 13.39
CA THR A 322 -22.02 -2.74 13.98
C THR A 322 -22.07 -2.71 15.51
N ASP A 323 -20.92 -2.69 16.18
CA ASP A 323 -20.79 -2.77 17.63
C ASP A 323 -20.30 -1.48 18.29
N GLY A 324 -20.12 -0.40 17.51
CA GLY A 324 -19.67 0.89 18.00
C GLY A 324 -18.17 1.10 18.04
N THR A 325 -17.38 0.08 17.62
CA THR A 325 -15.90 0.16 17.61
C THR A 325 -15.39 1.22 16.62
N GLU A 326 -16.19 1.65 15.63
CA GLU A 326 -15.81 2.75 14.73
C GLU A 326 -15.43 4.04 15.45
N LYS A 327 -15.90 4.22 16.67
CA LYS A 327 -15.59 5.40 17.52
C LYS A 327 -14.17 5.33 18.11
N ASP A 328 -13.60 4.14 18.18
CA ASP A 328 -12.23 3.91 18.66
C ASP A 328 -11.19 4.12 17.55
N ILE A 329 -11.63 4.17 16.29
CA ILE A 329 -10.77 4.35 15.11
C ILE A 329 -10.62 5.83 14.80
N THR A 330 -9.41 6.36 14.97
CA THR A 330 -9.15 7.79 14.80
C THR A 330 -8.94 8.17 13.34
N ILE A 331 -8.15 7.38 12.60
CA ILE A 331 -7.87 7.59 11.17
C ILE A 331 -7.82 6.22 10.49
N PRO A 332 -8.93 5.74 9.91
CA PRO A 332 -8.92 4.52 9.12
C PRO A 332 -7.99 4.70 7.92
N TYR A 333 -7.09 3.73 7.68
CA TYR A 333 -6.05 3.87 6.69
C TYR A 333 -5.96 2.69 5.70
N GLY A 334 -5.99 1.45 6.19
CA GLY A 334 -6.05 0.23 5.41
C GLY A 334 -7.39 -0.49 5.58
N ILE A 335 -7.82 -1.17 4.54
CA ILE A 335 -8.97 -2.09 4.56
C ILE A 335 -8.66 -3.33 3.75
N ALA A 336 -8.92 -4.50 4.31
CA ALA A 336 -8.83 -5.79 3.62
C ALA A 336 -9.93 -6.72 4.11
N ILE A 337 -10.28 -7.73 3.32
CA ILE A 337 -11.27 -8.73 3.70
C ILE A 337 -10.67 -10.11 3.48
N HIS A 338 -10.76 -10.97 4.48
CA HIS A 338 -10.29 -12.34 4.37
C HIS A 338 -11.13 -13.08 3.30
N PRO A 339 -10.50 -13.62 2.24
CA PRO A 339 -11.23 -14.10 1.08
C PRO A 339 -12.10 -15.34 1.34
N GLU A 340 -11.82 -16.11 2.40
CA GLU A 340 -12.59 -17.32 2.75
C GLU A 340 -13.61 -17.06 3.87
N THR A 341 -13.22 -16.34 4.94
CA THR A 341 -14.09 -16.13 6.11
C THR A 341 -14.99 -14.90 5.97
N GLY A 342 -14.60 -13.92 5.16
CA GLY A 342 -15.25 -12.62 5.09
C GLY A 342 -14.95 -11.70 6.28
N ASP A 343 -13.98 -12.06 7.13
CA ASP A 343 -13.52 -11.19 8.21
C ASP A 343 -12.96 -9.89 7.64
N ILE A 344 -13.37 -8.77 8.23
CA ILE A 344 -13.03 -7.43 7.75
C ILE A 344 -11.88 -6.88 8.61
N PHE A 345 -10.83 -6.43 7.96
CA PHE A 345 -9.68 -5.80 8.60
C PHE A 345 -9.68 -4.31 8.31
N VAL A 346 -9.59 -3.50 9.36
CA VAL A 346 -9.44 -2.05 9.26
C VAL A 346 -8.25 -1.64 10.11
N THR A 347 -7.37 -0.83 9.55
CA THR A 347 -6.24 -0.28 10.29
C THR A 347 -6.51 1.15 10.71
N ASP A 348 -6.00 1.55 11.86
CA ASP A 348 -6.03 2.91 12.39
C ASP A 348 -4.62 3.48 12.41
N ALA A 349 -4.37 4.52 11.62
CA ALA A 349 -3.10 5.25 11.60
C ALA A 349 -2.99 6.30 12.71
N LYS A 350 -4.03 6.48 13.52
CA LYS A 350 -4.11 7.42 14.64
C LYS A 350 -3.74 8.85 14.25
N ASN A 351 -2.50 9.25 14.52
CA ASN A 351 -1.98 10.60 14.26
C ASN A 351 -0.83 10.59 13.22
N TYR A 352 -0.64 9.49 12.49
CA TYR A 352 0.44 9.26 11.54
C TYR A 352 1.87 9.24 12.13
N VAL A 353 2.02 9.28 13.42
CA VAL A 353 3.34 9.33 14.11
C VAL A 353 3.49 8.21 15.12
N SER A 354 2.41 7.88 15.84
CA SER A 354 2.42 6.78 16.81
C SER A 354 2.03 5.47 16.14
N SER A 355 2.47 4.37 16.76
CA SER A 355 2.08 3.02 16.36
C SER A 355 0.57 2.89 16.21
N GLY A 356 0.16 2.26 15.12
CA GLY A 356 -1.24 2.08 14.76
C GLY A 356 -1.93 0.93 15.48
N THR A 357 -3.11 0.62 15.01
CA THR A 357 -3.91 -0.54 15.47
C THR A 357 -4.52 -1.24 14.28
N LEU A 358 -4.48 -2.57 14.27
CA LEU A 358 -5.23 -3.41 13.36
C LEU A 358 -6.46 -3.94 14.09
N TYR A 359 -7.63 -3.71 13.54
CA TYR A 359 -8.90 -4.25 13.99
C TYR A 359 -9.35 -5.36 13.05
N CYS A 360 -9.85 -6.45 13.61
CA CYS A 360 -10.52 -7.53 12.89
C CYS A 360 -11.98 -7.59 13.33
N PHE A 361 -12.89 -7.55 12.37
CA PHE A 361 -14.32 -7.71 12.57
C PHE A 361 -14.78 -8.99 11.86
N ASP A 362 -15.81 -9.63 12.38
CA ASP A 362 -16.49 -10.68 11.64
C ASP A 362 -17.29 -10.08 10.46
N LYS A 363 -17.82 -10.93 9.59
CA LYS A 363 -18.61 -10.51 8.43
C LYS A 363 -19.91 -9.76 8.78
N SER A 364 -20.33 -9.78 10.05
CA SER A 364 -21.46 -9.00 10.55
C SER A 364 -21.05 -7.64 11.08
N GLY A 365 -19.75 -7.32 11.10
CA GLY A 365 -19.19 -6.06 11.57
C GLY A 365 -18.94 -5.98 13.07
N LYS A 366 -18.91 -7.10 13.78
CA LYS A 366 -18.58 -7.15 15.21
C LYS A 366 -17.10 -7.41 15.39
N LYS A 367 -16.46 -6.64 16.26
CA LYS A 367 -15.03 -6.81 16.57
C LYS A 367 -14.75 -8.19 17.17
N LYS A 368 -13.82 -8.91 16.56
CA LYS A 368 -13.25 -10.15 17.05
C LYS A 368 -12.05 -9.88 17.94
N TRP A 369 -11.13 -9.06 17.45
CA TRP A 369 -9.90 -8.71 18.16
C TRP A 369 -9.28 -7.43 17.58
N SER A 370 -8.28 -6.91 18.27
CA SER A 370 -7.42 -5.85 17.79
C SER A 370 -6.01 -6.01 18.33
N VAL A 371 -5.01 -5.54 17.58
CA VAL A 371 -3.61 -5.56 17.99
C VAL A 371 -2.92 -4.26 17.61
N ARG A 372 -1.87 -3.93 18.36
CA ARG A 372 -0.95 -2.84 18.03
C ARG A 372 -0.13 -3.23 16.79
N THR A 373 0.16 -2.27 15.92
CA THR A 373 0.97 -2.43 14.71
C THR A 373 2.18 -1.49 14.73
N GLY A 374 2.98 -1.47 13.66
CA GLY A 374 3.90 -0.38 13.39
C GLY A 374 3.18 0.94 13.08
N ASP A 375 3.93 1.96 12.64
CA ASP A 375 3.40 3.29 12.35
C ASP A 375 2.74 3.31 10.97
N ILE A 376 1.53 3.86 10.86
CA ILE A 376 0.73 3.96 9.63
C ILE A 376 0.52 2.59 8.96
N PRO A 377 -0.20 1.66 9.60
CA PRO A 377 -0.50 0.36 9.00
C PRO A 377 -1.41 0.52 7.77
N ALA A 378 -0.99 -0.02 6.61
CA ALA A 378 -1.60 0.32 5.32
C ALA A 378 -2.20 -0.88 4.58
N HIS A 379 -1.38 -1.80 4.13
CA HIS A 379 -1.80 -2.83 3.20
C HIS A 379 -1.57 -4.23 3.76
N ILE A 380 -2.58 -5.09 3.60
CA ILE A 380 -2.56 -6.50 4.00
C ILE A 380 -2.49 -7.37 2.75
N VAL A 381 -1.63 -8.38 2.78
CA VAL A 381 -1.62 -9.46 1.79
C VAL A 381 -1.75 -10.80 2.49
N PHE A 382 -2.73 -11.58 2.05
CA PHE A 382 -2.99 -12.92 2.57
C PHE A 382 -2.07 -13.95 1.92
N LEU A 383 -1.53 -14.86 2.74
CA LEU A 383 -0.64 -15.93 2.30
C LEU A 383 -1.39 -17.27 2.37
N PRO A 384 -1.65 -17.90 1.20
CA PRO A 384 -2.22 -19.25 1.17
C PRO A 384 -1.27 -20.29 1.76
N ILE A 385 -1.82 -21.38 2.27
CA ILE A 385 -1.04 -22.56 2.65
C ILE A 385 -0.39 -23.12 1.37
N ARG A 386 0.86 -23.51 1.47
CA ARG A 386 1.56 -24.18 0.37
C ARG A 386 0.93 -25.57 0.18
N ASN A 387 0.33 -25.80 -0.98
CA ASN A 387 -0.14 -27.14 -1.38
C ASN A 387 1.05 -28.08 -1.64
#